data_00f8915f81ce8921f8f10ed83457d841
#
_entry.id   00f8915f81ce8921f8f10ed83457d841
#
_cell.length_a   1.000
_cell.length_b   1.000
_cell.length_c   1.000
_cell.angle_alpha   90.00
_cell.angle_beta   90.00
_cell.angle_gamma   90.00
#
_symmetry.space_group_name_H-M   'P 1'
#
loop_
_entity.id
_entity.type
_entity.pdbx_description
1 polymer ?
#
loop_
_entity_poly.entity_id
_entity_poly.type
_entity_poly.pdbx_seq_one_letter_code
_entity_poly.pdbx_strand_id
1 'polypeptide(L)'
;VLLFAVAQAAELRIAAASDLKFALDEIIASYSNAQTKPLLIKPSYGASGNLFAQIQNGAPFDIFLSADTNYPHRLIEGGHATDFFLYAEGHLALWVPRSSRLDVEKLGLQSLLDPSVRKIAIANPAHAPYGRAAVAVLKEAGIYDQITNSLVLGENVAQTAQFVQTGGADIGIIALSLVRSPVMRDKGKHFEIPSALQQGGAIVTRSQNRATAEQFRGFLASAKAKSILASYGLASK
;
A
#
# COMPACT_ATOMS: atom_id res chain seq x y z
N VAL A 1 44.20 -10.28 24.00
CA VAL A 1 42.74 -10.33 24.05
C VAL A 1 42.26 -9.99 22.62
N LEU A 2 41.84 -11.00 21.82
CA LEU A 2 41.22 -10.79 20.53
C LEU A 2 39.78 -10.30 20.78
N LEU A 3 39.51 -9.03 20.49
CA LEU A 3 38.15 -8.50 20.37
C LEU A 3 37.56 -9.03 19.05
N PHE A 4 36.71 -10.04 19.12
CA PHE A 4 35.82 -10.40 18.02
C PHE A 4 34.79 -9.28 17.87
N ALA A 5 34.97 -8.40 16.89
CA ALA A 5 33.91 -7.51 16.46
C ALA A 5 32.80 -8.39 15.88
N VAL A 6 31.71 -8.55 16.62
CA VAL A 6 30.48 -9.14 16.09
C VAL A 6 29.99 -8.17 15.03
N ALA A 7 30.16 -8.54 13.76
CA ALA A 7 29.59 -7.78 12.64
C ALA A 7 28.08 -7.81 12.80
N GLN A 8 27.51 -6.71 13.28
CA GLN A 8 26.07 -6.54 13.37
C GLN A 8 25.53 -6.58 11.94
N ALA A 9 24.57 -7.47 11.69
CA ALA A 9 23.92 -7.52 10.39
C ALA A 9 23.33 -6.14 10.07
N ALA A 10 23.59 -5.64 8.86
CA ALA A 10 23.01 -4.37 8.43
C ALA A 10 21.48 -4.47 8.49
N GLU A 11 20.82 -3.47 9.04
CA GLU A 11 19.37 -3.41 9.15
C GLU A 11 18.85 -2.33 8.20
N LEU A 12 17.78 -2.61 7.44
CA LEU A 12 17.08 -1.65 6.60
C LEU A 12 15.62 -1.56 7.05
N ARG A 13 15.17 -0.38 7.44
CA ARG A 13 13.81 -0.12 7.92
C ARG A 13 13.02 0.62 6.85
N ILE A 14 11.91 0.00 6.40
CA ILE A 14 11.09 0.51 5.31
C ILE A 14 9.72 0.92 5.87
N ALA A 15 9.37 2.20 5.75
CA ALA A 15 8.00 2.66 5.93
C ALA A 15 7.26 2.47 4.62
N ALA A 16 6.26 1.58 4.56
CA ALA A 16 5.57 1.23 3.31
C ALA A 16 4.05 1.37 3.43
N ALA A 17 3.43 1.91 2.41
CA ALA A 17 1.98 1.90 2.27
C ALA A 17 1.44 0.47 2.30
N SER A 18 0.32 0.27 2.99
CA SER A 18 -0.17 -1.07 3.35
C SER A 18 -0.71 -1.89 2.16
N ASP A 19 -0.97 -1.27 1.02
CA ASP A 19 -1.28 -1.95 -0.24
C ASP A 19 -0.10 -2.74 -0.80
N LEU A 20 1.14 -2.37 -0.42
CA LEU A 20 2.36 -3.06 -0.82
C LEU A 20 2.63 -4.35 -0.04
N LYS A 21 1.93 -4.61 1.05
CA LYS A 21 2.32 -5.64 2.02
C LYS A 21 2.82 -6.94 1.37
N PHE A 22 2.02 -7.55 0.55
CA PHE A 22 2.36 -8.86 -0.02
C PHE A 22 3.41 -8.77 -1.13
N ALA A 23 3.31 -7.76 -1.99
CA ALA A 23 4.28 -7.54 -3.06
C ALA A 23 5.65 -7.18 -2.50
N LEU A 24 5.73 -6.31 -1.49
CA LEU A 24 6.97 -5.90 -0.86
C LEU A 24 7.61 -7.04 -0.06
N ASP A 25 6.81 -7.85 0.65
CA ASP A 25 7.33 -9.03 1.36
C ASP A 25 8.01 -10.01 0.38
N GLU A 26 7.41 -10.24 -0.80
CA GLU A 26 8.01 -11.09 -1.86
C GLU A 26 9.26 -10.45 -2.48
N ILE A 27 9.25 -9.13 -2.71
CA ILE A 27 10.41 -8.37 -3.18
C ILE A 27 11.56 -8.46 -2.18
N ILE A 28 11.28 -8.28 -0.87
CA ILE A 28 12.27 -8.40 0.19
C ILE A 28 12.88 -9.80 0.22
N ALA A 29 12.06 -10.83 0.14
CA ALA A 29 12.53 -12.21 0.09
C ALA A 29 13.44 -12.45 -1.13
N SER A 30 13.03 -11.97 -2.32
CA SER A 30 13.81 -12.07 -3.55
C SER A 30 15.15 -11.30 -3.47
N TYR A 31 15.13 -10.10 -2.89
CA TYR A 31 16.33 -9.29 -2.68
C TYR A 31 17.29 -9.96 -1.70
N SER A 32 16.80 -10.42 -0.55
CA SER A 32 17.60 -11.06 0.49
C SER A 32 18.29 -12.34 -0.01
N ASN A 33 17.59 -13.14 -0.81
CA ASN A 33 18.15 -14.36 -1.41
C ASN A 33 19.30 -14.07 -2.41
N ALA A 34 19.35 -12.87 -2.98
CA ALA A 34 20.42 -12.45 -3.90
C ALA A 34 21.63 -11.83 -3.18
N GLN A 35 21.56 -11.61 -1.86
CA GLN A 35 22.64 -11.01 -1.09
C GLN A 35 23.67 -12.05 -0.65
N THR A 36 24.94 -11.69 -0.70
CA THR A 36 26.05 -12.52 -0.19
C THR A 36 26.28 -12.33 1.31
N LYS A 37 25.79 -11.24 1.87
CA LYS A 37 25.90 -10.91 3.31
C LYS A 37 24.51 -10.82 3.93
N PRO A 38 24.35 -11.26 5.18
CA PRO A 38 23.07 -11.14 5.89
C PRO A 38 22.63 -9.67 5.99
N LEU A 39 21.42 -9.39 5.52
CA LEU A 39 20.75 -8.09 5.63
C LEU A 39 19.37 -8.32 6.24
N LEU A 40 19.10 -7.66 7.35
CA LEU A 40 17.80 -7.70 7.98
C LEU A 40 16.94 -6.53 7.46
N ILE A 41 15.88 -6.83 6.71
CA ILE A 41 14.94 -5.81 6.23
C ILE A 41 13.66 -5.88 7.05
N LYS A 42 13.27 -4.73 7.63
CA LYS A 42 12.09 -4.59 8.48
C LYS A 42 11.08 -3.62 7.87
N PRO A 43 10.06 -4.11 7.15
CA PRO A 43 8.98 -3.27 6.68
C PRO A 43 8.00 -2.95 7.83
N SER A 44 7.50 -1.70 7.84
CA SER A 44 6.37 -1.25 8.65
C SER A 44 5.28 -0.78 7.73
N TYR A 45 4.10 -1.41 7.80
CA TYR A 45 2.98 -1.13 6.92
C TYR A 45 1.94 -0.23 7.58
N GLY A 46 1.48 0.80 6.86
CA GLY A 46 0.50 1.74 7.38
C GLY A 46 -0.12 2.62 6.29
N ALA A 47 -0.95 3.58 6.71
CA ALA A 47 -1.39 4.65 5.81
C ALA A 47 -0.21 5.60 5.53
N SER A 48 -0.06 6.02 4.28
CA SER A 48 1.07 6.88 3.86
C SER A 48 1.16 8.16 4.68
N GLY A 49 0.02 8.78 5.04
CA GLY A 49 0.01 9.99 5.86
C GLY A 49 0.47 9.77 7.30
N ASN A 50 0.14 8.62 7.90
CA ASN A 50 0.61 8.28 9.24
C ASN A 50 2.12 8.02 9.25
N LEU A 51 2.62 7.30 8.24
CA LEU A 51 4.06 7.05 8.08
C LEU A 51 4.84 8.33 7.79
N PHE A 52 4.27 9.21 6.96
CA PHE A 52 4.80 10.56 6.72
C PHE A 52 4.96 11.33 8.04
N ALA A 53 3.92 11.38 8.88
CA ALA A 53 3.98 12.06 10.17
C ALA A 53 5.02 11.44 11.12
N GLN A 54 5.15 10.10 11.12
CA GLN A 54 6.18 9.42 11.89
C GLN A 54 7.60 9.82 11.45
N ILE A 55 7.86 9.89 10.14
CA ILE A 55 9.16 10.30 9.59
C ILE A 55 9.47 11.75 9.96
N GLN A 56 8.50 12.67 9.82
CA GLN A 56 8.64 14.05 10.26
C GLN A 56 8.99 14.15 11.75
N ASN A 57 8.43 13.30 12.59
CA ASN A 57 8.69 13.23 14.01
C ASN A 57 9.94 12.40 14.38
N GLY A 58 10.75 12.02 13.38
CA GLY A 58 12.06 11.41 13.61
C GLY A 58 12.06 9.91 13.77
N ALA A 59 10.98 9.20 13.38
CA ALA A 59 10.98 7.74 13.36
C ALA A 59 12.16 7.21 12.49
N PRO A 60 12.85 6.14 12.94
CA PRO A 60 14.10 5.69 12.35
C PRO A 60 13.87 4.80 11.12
N PHE A 61 13.26 5.34 10.09
CA PHE A 61 13.13 4.70 8.79
C PHE A 61 14.27 5.10 7.85
N ASP A 62 14.58 4.22 6.92
CA ASP A 62 15.61 4.43 5.89
C ASP A 62 14.98 4.77 4.53
N ILE A 63 13.86 4.09 4.19
CA ILE A 63 13.11 4.30 2.96
C ILE A 63 11.64 4.53 3.29
N PHE A 64 11.01 5.42 2.55
CA PHE A 64 9.57 5.63 2.54
C PHE A 64 9.00 5.25 1.17
N LEU A 65 7.98 4.37 1.16
CA LEU A 65 7.22 3.95 -0.01
C LEU A 65 5.76 4.33 0.20
N SER A 66 5.32 5.38 -0.48
CA SER A 66 3.98 5.96 -0.36
C SER A 66 3.07 5.48 -1.48
N ALA A 67 1.78 5.32 -1.19
CA ALA A 67 0.74 5.06 -2.19
C ALA A 67 0.32 6.33 -2.98
N ASP A 68 1.04 7.43 -2.84
CA ASP A 68 0.96 8.62 -3.66
C ASP A 68 2.35 9.26 -3.84
N THR A 69 2.44 10.29 -4.66
CA THR A 69 3.65 11.08 -4.86
C THR A 69 3.73 12.30 -3.94
N ASN A 70 2.61 12.72 -3.37
CA ASN A 70 2.52 13.96 -2.59
C ASN A 70 3.33 13.87 -1.28
N TYR A 71 3.16 12.79 -0.51
CA TYR A 71 3.87 12.66 0.77
C TYR A 71 5.39 12.58 0.63
N PRO A 72 5.98 11.82 -0.32
CA PRO A 72 7.42 11.87 -0.57
C PRO A 72 7.93 13.26 -0.93
N HIS A 73 7.24 14.00 -1.82
CA HIS A 73 7.61 15.37 -2.16
C HIS A 73 7.60 16.30 -0.94
N ARG A 74 6.56 16.23 -0.11
CA ARG A 74 6.47 17.03 1.12
C ARG A 74 7.57 16.70 2.13
N LEU A 75 8.01 15.42 2.23
CA LEU A 75 9.17 15.08 3.06
C LEU A 75 10.46 15.71 2.53
N ILE A 76 10.64 15.75 1.21
CA ILE A 76 11.82 16.37 0.58
C ILE A 76 11.80 17.87 0.78
N GLU A 77 10.68 18.53 0.54
CA GLU A 77 10.49 19.96 0.78
C GLU A 77 10.77 20.34 2.25
N GLY A 78 10.39 19.47 3.19
CA GLY A 78 10.67 19.63 4.62
C GLY A 78 12.08 19.21 5.06
N GLY A 79 12.94 18.76 4.15
CA GLY A 79 14.31 18.31 4.46
C GLY A 79 14.39 16.95 5.18
N HIS A 80 13.28 16.22 5.26
CA HIS A 80 13.19 14.92 5.94
C HIS A 80 13.56 13.73 5.03
N ALA A 81 13.55 13.92 3.71
CA ALA A 81 13.91 12.91 2.73
C ALA A 81 14.63 13.51 1.53
N THR A 82 15.22 12.65 0.71
CA THR A 82 15.89 12.97 -0.55
C THR A 82 15.52 11.92 -1.61
N ASP A 83 16.00 12.14 -2.85
CA ASP A 83 16.00 11.10 -3.89
C ASP A 83 14.61 10.52 -4.18
N PHE A 84 13.68 11.39 -4.56
CA PHE A 84 12.37 10.95 -5.04
C PHE A 84 12.49 9.95 -6.19
N PHE A 85 11.66 8.91 -6.16
CA PHE A 85 11.52 7.96 -7.25
C PHE A 85 10.08 7.45 -7.37
N LEU A 86 9.65 7.19 -8.59
CA LEU A 86 8.43 6.44 -8.85
C LEU A 86 8.76 4.94 -8.83
N TYR A 87 7.87 4.12 -8.26
CA TYR A 87 8.11 2.68 -8.21
C TYR A 87 6.93 1.85 -8.71
N ALA A 88 5.70 2.37 -8.63
CA ALA A 88 4.51 1.66 -9.09
C ALA A 88 3.36 2.62 -9.42
N GLU A 89 2.33 2.04 -10.04
CA GLU A 89 1.00 2.62 -10.17
C GLU A 89 -0.01 1.59 -9.64
N GLY A 90 -0.79 2.00 -8.63
CA GLY A 90 -1.81 1.18 -8.00
C GLY A 90 -3.20 1.48 -8.51
N HIS A 91 -4.14 0.54 -8.30
CA HIS A 91 -5.53 0.65 -8.72
C HIS A 91 -6.48 0.31 -7.59
N LEU A 92 -7.69 0.86 -7.66
CA LEU A 92 -8.79 0.52 -6.77
C LEU A 92 -9.53 -0.72 -7.27
N ALA A 93 -10.08 -1.48 -6.33
CA ALA A 93 -11.04 -2.54 -6.62
C ALA A 93 -12.19 -2.50 -5.62
N LEU A 94 -13.39 -2.70 -6.13
CA LEU A 94 -14.56 -3.04 -5.31
C LEU A 94 -14.51 -4.54 -5.03
N TRP A 95 -14.59 -4.95 -3.76
CA TRP A 95 -14.44 -6.35 -3.37
C TRP A 95 -15.51 -6.78 -2.37
N VAL A 96 -16.01 -8.01 -2.56
CA VAL A 96 -16.95 -8.70 -1.65
C VAL A 96 -16.49 -10.13 -1.38
N PRO A 97 -16.81 -10.71 -0.21
CA PRO A 97 -16.56 -12.12 0.05
C PRO A 97 -17.28 -13.03 -0.97
N ARG A 98 -16.75 -14.23 -1.20
CA ARG A 98 -17.33 -15.19 -2.14
C ARG A 98 -18.78 -15.58 -1.80
N SER A 99 -19.14 -15.56 -0.52
CA SER A 99 -20.49 -15.83 -0.02
C SER A 99 -21.49 -14.71 -0.31
N SER A 100 -21.03 -13.53 -0.72
CA SER A 100 -21.92 -12.40 -1.06
C SER A 100 -22.78 -12.72 -2.28
N ARG A 101 -24.06 -12.32 -2.22
CA ARG A 101 -25.00 -12.41 -3.34
C ARG A 101 -24.86 -11.25 -4.34
N LEU A 102 -24.09 -10.22 -4.01
CA LEU A 102 -23.86 -9.07 -4.88
C LEU A 102 -23.08 -9.52 -6.12
N ASP A 103 -23.53 -9.08 -7.28
CA ASP A 103 -22.86 -9.27 -8.57
C ASP A 103 -22.03 -8.01 -8.90
N VAL A 104 -20.92 -7.84 -8.15
CA VAL A 104 -20.05 -6.67 -8.29
C VAL A 104 -19.36 -6.61 -9.65
N GLU A 105 -19.17 -7.75 -10.31
CA GLU A 105 -18.54 -7.84 -11.63
C GLU A 105 -19.44 -7.21 -12.70
N LYS A 106 -20.75 -7.40 -12.58
CA LYS A 106 -21.75 -6.84 -13.51
C LYS A 106 -22.16 -5.42 -13.16
N LEU A 107 -22.39 -5.14 -11.87
CA LEU A 107 -22.98 -3.88 -11.40
C LEU A 107 -21.92 -2.80 -11.11
N GLY A 108 -20.65 -3.19 -10.91
CA GLY A 108 -19.59 -2.25 -10.56
C GLY A 108 -19.97 -1.42 -9.33
N LEU A 109 -19.74 -0.12 -9.38
CA LEU A 109 -20.03 0.80 -8.28
C LEU A 109 -21.53 0.88 -7.92
N GLN A 110 -22.44 0.54 -8.82
CA GLN A 110 -23.88 0.49 -8.52
C GLN A 110 -24.23 -0.56 -7.45
N SER A 111 -23.37 -1.57 -7.25
CA SER A 111 -23.50 -2.53 -6.16
C SER A 111 -23.53 -1.88 -4.77
N LEU A 112 -22.95 -0.69 -4.63
CA LEU A 112 -22.92 0.06 -3.37
C LEU A 112 -24.29 0.62 -2.97
N LEU A 113 -25.22 0.73 -3.92
CA LEU A 113 -26.59 1.20 -3.72
C LEU A 113 -27.58 0.05 -3.48
N ASP A 114 -27.13 -1.20 -3.50
CA ASP A 114 -28.01 -2.34 -3.23
C ASP A 114 -28.56 -2.25 -1.79
N PRO A 115 -29.88 -2.44 -1.58
CA PRO A 115 -30.50 -2.32 -0.26
C PRO A 115 -29.96 -3.30 0.79
N SER A 116 -29.29 -4.38 0.38
CA SER A 116 -28.62 -5.33 1.28
C SER A 116 -27.29 -4.83 1.83
N VAL A 117 -26.70 -3.81 1.20
CA VAL A 117 -25.43 -3.20 1.62
C VAL A 117 -25.68 -2.19 2.73
N ARG A 118 -25.23 -2.50 3.93
CA ARG A 118 -25.38 -1.64 5.12
C ARG A 118 -24.08 -0.97 5.51
N LYS A 119 -22.95 -1.61 5.26
CA LYS A 119 -21.61 -1.14 5.62
C LYS A 119 -20.66 -1.26 4.45
N ILE A 120 -20.09 -0.13 4.08
CA ILE A 120 -19.13 0.02 2.96
C ILE A 120 -17.79 0.42 3.54
N ALA A 121 -16.78 -0.41 3.41
CA ALA A 121 -15.45 -0.10 3.91
C ALA A 121 -14.63 0.69 2.89
N ILE A 122 -14.04 1.79 3.32
CA ILE A 122 -13.00 2.54 2.60
C ILE A 122 -11.85 2.87 3.55
N ALA A 123 -10.65 3.10 3.04
CA ALA A 123 -9.56 3.64 3.87
C ALA A 123 -9.87 5.09 4.27
N ASN A 124 -9.42 5.52 5.44
CA ASN A 124 -9.67 6.88 5.93
C ASN A 124 -9.00 7.91 5.01
N PRO A 125 -9.79 8.77 4.31
CA PRO A 125 -9.25 9.73 3.35
C PRO A 125 -8.38 10.83 3.98
N ALA A 126 -8.46 11.03 5.30
CA ALA A 126 -7.64 12.03 6.00
C ALA A 126 -6.14 11.75 5.86
N HIS A 127 -5.74 10.47 5.80
CA HIS A 127 -4.32 10.08 5.76
C HIS A 127 -3.98 8.94 4.81
N ALA A 128 -5.00 8.28 4.19
CA ALA A 128 -4.77 7.19 3.25
C ALA A 128 -5.03 7.65 1.80
N PRO A 129 -4.03 7.56 0.88
CA PRO A 129 -4.22 7.89 -0.54
C PRO A 129 -5.34 7.08 -1.20
N TYR A 130 -5.43 5.79 -0.90
CA TYR A 130 -6.51 4.93 -1.38
C TYR A 130 -7.89 5.38 -0.91
N GLY A 131 -7.99 5.94 0.31
CA GLY A 131 -9.22 6.53 0.82
C GLY A 131 -9.62 7.80 0.06
N ARG A 132 -8.66 8.68 -0.23
CA ARG A 132 -8.92 9.87 -1.07
C ARG A 132 -9.34 9.48 -2.48
N ALA A 133 -8.68 8.50 -3.08
CA ALA A 133 -9.05 7.99 -4.39
C ALA A 133 -10.44 7.36 -4.41
N ALA A 134 -10.79 6.57 -3.38
CA ALA A 134 -12.14 6.01 -3.24
C ALA A 134 -13.21 7.11 -3.16
N VAL A 135 -13.01 8.14 -2.33
CA VAL A 135 -13.93 9.29 -2.24
C VAL A 135 -14.04 10.03 -3.57
N ALA A 136 -12.93 10.23 -4.29
CA ALA A 136 -12.94 10.90 -5.59
C ALA A 136 -13.80 10.14 -6.61
N VAL A 137 -13.59 8.83 -6.76
CA VAL A 137 -14.36 7.96 -7.65
C VAL A 137 -15.85 7.93 -7.29
N LEU A 138 -16.17 7.86 -6.00
CA LEU A 138 -17.57 7.86 -5.53
C LEU A 138 -18.27 9.18 -5.80
N LYS A 139 -17.57 10.30 -5.68
CA LYS A 139 -18.10 11.63 -6.03
C LYS A 139 -18.28 11.78 -7.53
N GLU A 140 -17.32 11.35 -8.33
CA GLU A 140 -17.42 11.35 -9.79
C GLU A 140 -18.61 10.50 -10.28
N ALA A 141 -18.85 9.35 -9.64
CA ALA A 141 -20.01 8.50 -9.91
C ALA A 141 -21.33 9.06 -9.38
N GLY A 142 -21.34 10.16 -8.63
CA GLY A 142 -22.56 10.79 -8.06
C GLY A 142 -23.22 9.98 -6.95
N ILE A 143 -22.52 9.04 -6.33
CA ILE A 143 -23.10 8.15 -5.30
C ILE A 143 -22.57 8.41 -3.90
N TYR A 144 -21.54 9.23 -3.73
CA TYR A 144 -20.89 9.46 -2.44
C TYR A 144 -21.86 9.90 -1.34
N ASP A 145 -22.70 10.90 -1.63
CA ASP A 145 -23.62 11.46 -0.63
C ASP A 145 -24.72 10.46 -0.22
N GLN A 146 -25.09 9.55 -1.11
CA GLN A 146 -26.11 8.53 -0.86
C GLN A 146 -25.60 7.44 0.10
N ILE A 147 -24.29 7.19 0.14
CA ILE A 147 -23.69 6.10 0.93
C ILE A 147 -22.88 6.59 2.13
N THR A 148 -22.76 7.89 2.34
CA THR A 148 -21.91 8.49 3.39
C THR A 148 -22.19 7.92 4.77
N ASN A 149 -23.47 7.69 5.12
CA ASN A 149 -23.88 7.14 6.41
C ASN A 149 -23.56 5.64 6.56
N SER A 150 -23.26 4.96 5.47
CA SER A 150 -22.90 3.53 5.45
C SER A 150 -21.37 3.32 5.47
N LEU A 151 -20.57 4.39 5.42
CA LEU A 151 -19.12 4.27 5.34
C LEU A 151 -18.49 3.82 6.66
N VAL A 152 -17.64 2.83 6.58
CA VAL A 152 -16.76 2.36 7.67
C VAL A 152 -15.31 2.66 7.25
N LEU A 153 -14.61 3.45 8.07
CA LEU A 153 -13.27 3.91 7.76
C LEU A 153 -12.22 2.99 8.38
N GLY A 154 -11.43 2.32 7.53
CA GLY A 154 -10.21 1.63 7.94
C GLY A 154 -9.07 2.64 8.10
N GLU A 155 -8.21 2.46 9.08
CA GLU A 155 -7.03 3.30 9.28
C GLU A 155 -6.12 3.34 8.03
N ASN A 156 -6.05 2.20 7.33
CA ASN A 156 -5.33 2.03 6.06
C ASN A 156 -6.07 1.03 5.18
N VAL A 157 -5.61 0.87 3.92
CA VAL A 157 -6.32 0.03 2.96
C VAL A 157 -6.26 -1.48 3.28
N ALA A 158 -5.26 -1.94 4.01
CA ALA A 158 -5.20 -3.34 4.45
C ALA A 158 -6.22 -3.62 5.57
N GLN A 159 -6.40 -2.70 6.52
CA GLN A 159 -7.47 -2.82 7.53
C GLN A 159 -8.85 -2.72 6.88
N THR A 160 -9.01 -1.89 5.86
CA THR A 160 -10.25 -1.82 5.06
C THR A 160 -10.59 -3.18 4.46
N ALA A 161 -9.61 -3.86 3.84
CA ALA A 161 -9.79 -5.21 3.31
C ALA A 161 -10.14 -6.21 4.43
N GLN A 162 -9.50 -6.09 5.59
CA GLN A 162 -9.79 -6.95 6.74
C GLN A 162 -11.23 -6.80 7.23
N PHE A 163 -11.79 -5.57 7.28
CA PHE A 163 -13.19 -5.37 7.68
C PHE A 163 -14.15 -6.17 6.80
N VAL A 164 -13.95 -6.18 5.50
CA VAL A 164 -14.81 -6.95 4.60
C VAL A 164 -14.57 -8.45 4.75
N GLN A 165 -13.31 -8.89 4.88
CA GLN A 165 -12.98 -10.31 5.06
C GLN A 165 -13.58 -10.91 6.33
N THR A 166 -13.69 -10.12 7.40
CA THR A 166 -14.19 -10.57 8.71
C THR A 166 -15.69 -10.29 8.94
N GLY A 167 -16.37 -9.71 7.95
CA GLY A 167 -17.80 -9.35 8.06
C GLY A 167 -18.05 -8.05 8.84
N GLY A 168 -17.02 -7.27 9.11
CA GLY A 168 -17.15 -5.92 9.68
C GLY A 168 -17.76 -4.92 8.69
N ALA A 169 -17.68 -5.21 7.39
CA ALA A 169 -18.38 -4.51 6.31
C ALA A 169 -18.85 -5.51 5.25
N ASP A 170 -19.91 -5.16 4.49
CA ASP A 170 -20.51 -6.01 3.47
C ASP A 170 -19.72 -5.99 2.16
N ILE A 171 -19.11 -4.84 1.87
CA ILE A 171 -18.39 -4.54 0.63
C ILE A 171 -17.30 -3.50 0.93
N GLY A 172 -16.21 -3.47 0.16
CA GLY A 172 -15.16 -2.48 0.34
C GLY A 172 -14.53 -2.02 -0.95
N ILE A 173 -14.08 -0.77 -0.96
CA ILE A 173 -13.18 -0.23 -1.98
C ILE A 173 -11.76 -0.32 -1.42
N ILE A 174 -10.99 -1.22 -2.00
CA ILE A 174 -9.64 -1.59 -1.52
C ILE A 174 -8.61 -1.51 -2.65
N ALA A 175 -7.36 -1.78 -2.33
CA ALA A 175 -6.30 -1.85 -3.35
C ALA A 175 -6.41 -3.16 -4.16
N LEU A 176 -6.28 -3.08 -5.48
CA LEU A 176 -6.25 -4.25 -6.36
C LEU A 176 -5.10 -5.21 -5.97
N SER A 177 -3.98 -4.66 -5.48
CA SER A 177 -2.84 -5.45 -5.03
C SER A 177 -3.18 -6.38 -3.86
N LEU A 178 -4.07 -5.97 -2.97
CA LEU A 178 -4.57 -6.84 -1.90
C LEU A 178 -5.49 -7.93 -2.44
N VAL A 179 -6.39 -7.57 -3.38
CA VAL A 179 -7.28 -8.54 -4.05
C VAL A 179 -6.48 -9.65 -4.72
N ARG A 180 -5.39 -9.29 -5.41
CA ARG A 180 -4.52 -10.25 -6.13
C ARG A 180 -3.56 -11.00 -5.22
N SER A 181 -3.52 -10.67 -3.92
CA SER A 181 -2.66 -11.36 -2.96
C SER A 181 -3.05 -12.83 -2.77
N PRO A 182 -2.10 -13.72 -2.38
CA PRO A 182 -2.38 -15.13 -2.12
C PRO A 182 -3.48 -15.35 -1.08
N VAL A 183 -3.70 -14.40 -0.17
CA VAL A 183 -4.70 -14.53 0.90
C VAL A 183 -6.10 -14.11 0.46
N MET A 184 -6.26 -13.35 -0.63
CA MET A 184 -7.56 -12.79 -1.06
C MET A 184 -8.02 -13.23 -2.44
N ARG A 185 -7.14 -13.54 -3.38
CA ARG A 185 -7.47 -13.76 -4.81
C ARG A 185 -8.60 -14.78 -5.04
N ASP A 186 -8.70 -15.81 -4.17
CA ASP A 186 -9.70 -16.88 -4.29
C ASP A 186 -10.82 -16.75 -3.24
N LYS A 187 -10.87 -15.67 -2.46
CA LYS A 187 -11.79 -15.51 -1.33
C LYS A 187 -13.01 -14.64 -1.63
N GLY A 188 -13.05 -13.99 -2.78
CA GLY A 188 -14.13 -13.07 -3.12
C GLY A 188 -14.31 -12.84 -4.61
N LYS A 189 -15.22 -11.93 -4.90
CA LYS A 189 -15.47 -11.37 -6.24
C LYS A 189 -15.08 -9.90 -6.22
N HIS A 190 -14.62 -9.36 -7.36
CA HIS A 190 -14.22 -7.97 -7.42
C HIS A 190 -14.53 -7.34 -8.78
N PHE A 191 -14.62 -6.02 -8.76
CA PHE A 191 -14.67 -5.17 -9.94
C PHE A 191 -13.48 -4.20 -9.88
N GLU A 192 -12.63 -4.19 -10.90
CA GLU A 192 -11.53 -3.24 -11.00
C GLU A 192 -12.08 -1.86 -11.34
N ILE A 193 -11.86 -0.89 -10.44
CA ILE A 193 -12.32 0.48 -10.65
C ILE A 193 -11.28 1.22 -11.49
N PRO A 194 -11.65 1.84 -12.64
CA PRO A 194 -10.74 2.69 -13.39
C PRO A 194 -10.15 3.79 -12.51
N SER A 195 -8.87 3.66 -12.19
CA SER A 195 -8.15 4.56 -11.29
C SER A 195 -6.65 4.37 -11.50
N ALA A 196 -5.87 5.41 -11.26
CA ALA A 196 -4.42 5.36 -11.35
C ALA A 196 -3.81 6.14 -10.19
N LEU A 197 -3.22 5.43 -9.23
CA LEU A 197 -2.53 6.01 -8.10
C LEU A 197 -1.03 5.88 -8.35
N GLN A 198 -0.38 6.94 -8.83
CA GLN A 198 1.07 6.97 -8.95
C GLN A 198 1.70 6.91 -7.56
N GLN A 199 2.55 5.91 -7.33
CA GLN A 199 3.18 5.64 -6.07
C GLN A 199 4.65 6.06 -6.11
N GLY A 200 5.05 6.85 -5.12
CA GLY A 200 6.39 7.40 -5.00
C GLY A 200 7.09 6.99 -3.72
N GLY A 201 8.41 6.95 -3.80
CA GLY A 201 9.27 6.72 -2.65
C GLY A 201 10.33 7.80 -2.50
N ALA A 202 10.97 7.80 -1.33
CA ALA A 202 12.10 8.66 -1.02
C ALA A 202 13.02 8.00 0.00
N ILE A 203 14.30 8.38 0.01
CA ILE A 203 15.26 7.96 1.03
C ILE A 203 15.20 8.98 2.18
N VAL A 204 15.06 8.49 3.41
CA VAL A 204 14.96 9.35 4.60
C VAL A 204 16.33 9.98 4.90
N THR A 205 16.38 11.29 5.07
CA THR A 205 17.64 12.06 5.26
C THR A 205 18.45 11.58 6.48
N ARG A 206 17.76 11.16 7.55
CA ARG A 206 18.40 10.69 8.80
C ARG A 206 18.86 9.24 8.75
N SER A 207 18.67 8.54 7.62
CA SER A 207 19.09 7.14 7.46
C SER A 207 20.58 6.97 7.75
N GLN A 208 20.89 6.05 8.66
CA GLN A 208 22.26 5.59 8.91
C GLN A 208 22.69 4.50 7.92
N ASN A 209 21.76 3.98 7.12
CA ASN A 209 21.93 2.88 6.18
C ASN A 209 21.76 3.34 4.73
N ARG A 210 22.12 4.59 4.41
CA ARG A 210 21.85 5.23 3.11
C ARG A 210 22.30 4.38 1.93
N ALA A 211 23.52 3.85 1.95
CA ALA A 211 24.03 3.02 0.85
C ALA A 211 23.18 1.77 0.63
N THR A 212 22.74 1.12 1.70
CA THR A 212 21.83 -0.04 1.65
C THR A 212 20.45 0.35 1.11
N ALA A 213 19.95 1.52 1.51
CA ALA A 213 18.68 2.06 1.02
C ALA A 213 18.74 2.34 -0.50
N GLU A 214 19.84 2.91 -0.98
CA GLU A 214 20.07 3.16 -2.42
C GLU A 214 20.16 1.85 -3.22
N GLN A 215 20.83 0.83 -2.69
CA GLN A 215 20.89 -0.49 -3.31
C GLN A 215 19.52 -1.15 -3.40
N PHE A 216 18.71 -1.08 -2.31
CA PHE A 216 17.34 -1.61 -2.32
C PHE A 216 16.45 -0.85 -3.30
N ARG A 217 16.56 0.49 -3.36
CA ARG A 217 15.88 1.31 -4.37
C ARG A 217 16.24 0.86 -5.79
N GLY A 218 17.55 0.62 -6.04
CA GLY A 218 18.01 0.08 -7.33
C GLY A 218 17.37 -1.27 -7.67
N PHE A 219 17.22 -2.14 -6.66
CA PHE A 219 16.54 -3.43 -6.86
C PHE A 219 15.05 -3.28 -7.15
N LEU A 220 14.35 -2.32 -6.52
CA LEU A 220 12.94 -2.02 -6.83
C LEU A 220 12.74 -1.65 -8.31
N ALA A 221 13.73 -1.03 -8.95
CA ALA A 221 13.70 -0.69 -10.36
C ALA A 221 14.08 -1.88 -11.29
N SER A 222 14.50 -3.02 -10.74
CA SER A 222 14.91 -4.19 -11.53
C SER A 222 13.73 -4.88 -12.21
N ALA A 223 14.00 -5.59 -13.31
CA ALA A 223 13.00 -6.42 -14.01
C ALA A 223 12.34 -7.44 -13.06
N LYS A 224 13.09 -8.00 -12.10
CA LYS A 224 12.56 -8.96 -11.13
C LYS A 224 11.53 -8.32 -10.20
N ALA A 225 11.85 -7.16 -9.60
CA ALA A 225 10.91 -6.47 -8.72
C ALA A 225 9.69 -5.95 -9.49
N LYS A 226 9.88 -5.42 -10.70
CA LYS A 226 8.79 -5.01 -11.58
C LYS A 226 7.85 -6.16 -11.93
N SER A 227 8.38 -7.35 -12.22
CA SER A 227 7.56 -8.56 -12.46
C SER A 227 6.74 -8.95 -11.23
N ILE A 228 7.32 -8.86 -10.03
CA ILE A 228 6.58 -9.13 -8.78
C ILE A 228 5.47 -8.09 -8.62
N LEU A 229 5.76 -6.78 -8.73
CA LEU A 229 4.75 -5.73 -8.63
C LEU A 229 3.60 -5.97 -9.61
N ALA A 230 3.90 -6.29 -10.87
CA ALA A 230 2.91 -6.56 -11.91
C ALA A 230 2.00 -7.76 -11.57
N SER A 231 2.52 -8.82 -10.93
CA SER A 231 1.71 -9.98 -10.51
C SER A 231 0.64 -9.61 -9.48
N TYR A 232 0.87 -8.55 -8.70
CA TYR A 232 -0.10 -7.97 -7.77
C TYR A 232 -0.95 -6.86 -8.39
N GLY A 233 -0.85 -6.60 -9.71
CA GLY A 233 -1.61 -5.53 -10.36
C GLY A 233 -1.10 -4.11 -10.05
N LEU A 234 0.16 -4.01 -9.66
CA LEU A 234 0.88 -2.76 -9.52
C LEU A 234 1.69 -2.55 -10.81
N ALA A 235 1.20 -1.66 -11.68
CA ALA A 235 1.95 -1.33 -12.89
C ALA A 235 3.26 -0.64 -12.53
N SER A 236 4.35 -1.01 -13.20
CA SER A 236 5.66 -0.35 -13.03
C SER A 236 5.99 0.45 -14.28
N LYS A 237 6.42 1.66 -14.12
CA LYS A 237 6.93 2.50 -15.21
C LYS A 237 8.44 2.34 -15.39
#